data_4351e63f2eabc39189cce4f9e7bb3724
#
_entry.id   4351e63f2eabc39189cce4f9e7bb3724
#
_cell.length_a   1.000
_cell.length_b   1.000
_cell.length_c   1.000
_cell.angle_alpha   90.00
_cell.angle_beta   90.00
_cell.angle_gamma   90.00
#
_symmetry.space_group_name_H-M   'P 1'
#
loop_
_entity.id
_entity.type
_entity.pdbx_description
1 polymer ?
#
loop_
_entity_poly.entity_id
_entity_poly.type
_entity_poly.pdbx_seq_one_letter_code
_entity_poly.pdbx_strand_id
1 'polypeptide(L)'
;MKEGDGTDRQITPGPVATVCRASHGFTLLEMLAVVTILGILMMSAQAAWWQHVARVRRSDATVALLGLAAAQEAYYLDALAYTDDLGGAPPDGLGFTGTEKGWYRVTVETDGPDRYRLMASPGPGSPQVLDEDCREFWIDQTGARGSSPEPASVCWR
;
A
#
# COMPACT_ATOMS: atom_id res chain seq x y z
N MET A 1 48.12 -67.46 -46.11
CA MET A 1 47.21 -67.59 -47.27
C MET A 1 45.79 -67.48 -46.79
N LYS A 2 45.18 -66.38 -46.93
CA LYS A 2 43.79 -66.04 -47.29
C LYS A 2 43.38 -64.67 -46.80
N GLU A 3 43.32 -63.83 -47.80
CA GLU A 3 42.73 -62.48 -47.72
C GLU A 3 41.30 -62.56 -47.19
N GLY A 4 40.93 -61.57 -46.34
CA GLY A 4 39.60 -61.31 -45.86
C GLY A 4 39.24 -59.85 -46.22
N ASP A 5 38.46 -59.76 -47.26
CA ASP A 5 37.81 -58.59 -47.83
C ASP A 5 37.11 -57.73 -46.77
N GLY A 6 37.59 -56.50 -46.59
CA GLY A 6 37.00 -55.49 -45.74
C GLY A 6 36.07 -54.59 -46.58
N THR A 7 34.79 -54.94 -46.61
CA THR A 7 33.73 -54.09 -47.22
C THR A 7 33.55 -52.85 -46.43
N ASP A 8 34.14 -51.78 -46.87
CA ASP A 8 33.94 -50.40 -46.38
C ASP A 8 32.53 -49.94 -46.77
N ARG A 9 31.61 -49.94 -45.79
CA ARG A 9 30.27 -49.36 -45.96
C ARG A 9 30.37 -47.85 -45.79
N GLN A 10 30.44 -47.17 -46.87
CA GLN A 10 30.25 -45.71 -46.89
C GLN A 10 28.82 -45.37 -46.46
N ILE A 11 28.70 -44.83 -45.25
CA ILE A 11 27.47 -44.24 -44.75
C ILE A 11 27.33 -42.89 -45.44
N THR A 12 26.48 -42.79 -46.43
CA THR A 12 26.06 -41.50 -47.02
C THR A 12 25.18 -40.74 -46.03
N PRO A 13 25.56 -39.54 -45.59
CA PRO A 13 24.67 -38.74 -44.75
C PRO A 13 23.45 -38.30 -45.57
N GLY A 14 22.26 -38.68 -45.10
CA GLY A 14 21.00 -38.26 -45.70
C GLY A 14 20.82 -36.74 -45.61
N PRO A 15 19.98 -36.17 -46.46
CA PRO A 15 19.77 -34.74 -46.47
C PRO A 15 19.16 -34.26 -45.16
N VAL A 16 19.89 -33.42 -44.44
CA VAL A 16 19.38 -32.75 -43.24
C VAL A 16 18.29 -31.75 -43.72
N ALA A 17 17.03 -32.09 -43.45
CA ALA A 17 15.93 -31.19 -43.74
C ALA A 17 16.06 -29.95 -42.84
N THR A 18 16.55 -28.86 -43.40
CA THR A 18 16.59 -27.56 -42.77
C THR A 18 15.14 -27.07 -42.64
N VAL A 19 14.58 -27.20 -41.47
CA VAL A 19 13.27 -26.60 -41.15
C VAL A 19 13.45 -25.07 -41.19
N CYS A 20 13.12 -24.47 -42.30
CA CYS A 20 12.98 -23.01 -42.38
C CYS A 20 11.87 -22.57 -41.45
N ARG A 21 12.23 -22.13 -40.25
CA ARG A 21 11.32 -21.45 -39.33
C ARG A 21 10.95 -20.13 -39.99
N ALA A 22 9.73 -20.05 -40.54
CA ALA A 22 9.21 -18.80 -41.08
C ALA A 22 9.13 -17.79 -39.90
N SER A 23 10.00 -16.79 -39.90
CA SER A 23 9.90 -15.64 -38.99
C SER A 23 8.74 -14.78 -39.48
N HIS A 24 7.60 -14.90 -38.82
CA HIS A 24 6.46 -14.03 -39.08
C HIS A 24 6.80 -12.67 -38.46
N GLY A 25 7.03 -11.67 -39.28
CA GLY A 25 7.14 -10.29 -38.88
C GLY A 25 5.77 -9.77 -38.43
N PHE A 26 5.74 -8.94 -37.38
CA PHE A 26 4.53 -8.27 -36.94
C PHE A 26 3.97 -7.35 -38.03
N THR A 27 2.67 -7.40 -38.24
CA THR A 27 2.01 -6.46 -39.19
C THR A 27 1.72 -5.14 -38.46
N LEU A 28 1.71 -4.04 -39.21
CA LEU A 28 1.38 -2.71 -38.70
C LEU A 28 -0.01 -2.69 -38.03
N LEU A 29 -0.96 -3.43 -38.61
CA LEU A 29 -2.32 -3.58 -38.05
C LEU A 29 -2.34 -4.31 -36.73
N GLU A 30 -1.50 -5.34 -36.55
CA GLU A 30 -1.39 -6.08 -35.30
C GLU A 30 -0.82 -5.19 -34.18
N MET A 31 0.21 -4.38 -34.48
CA MET A 31 0.76 -3.41 -33.53
C MET A 31 -0.27 -2.35 -33.14
N LEU A 32 -1.09 -1.87 -34.10
CA LEU A 32 -2.15 -0.92 -33.83
C LEU A 32 -3.21 -1.54 -32.91
N ALA A 33 -3.62 -2.77 -33.14
CA ALA A 33 -4.58 -3.48 -32.31
C ALA A 33 -4.05 -3.68 -30.88
N VAL A 34 -2.79 -4.08 -30.72
CA VAL A 34 -2.15 -4.26 -29.41
C VAL A 34 -2.10 -2.95 -28.62
N VAL A 35 -1.67 -1.85 -29.23
CA VAL A 35 -1.60 -0.54 -28.56
C VAL A 35 -2.98 -0.05 -28.15
N THR A 36 -4.02 -0.29 -28.98
CA THR A 36 -5.40 0.08 -28.66
C THR A 36 -5.90 -0.70 -27.44
N ILE A 37 -5.70 -2.02 -27.38
CA ILE A 37 -6.09 -2.86 -26.24
C ILE A 37 -5.35 -2.45 -24.98
N LEU A 38 -4.04 -2.23 -25.07
CA LEU A 38 -3.23 -1.78 -23.94
C LEU A 38 -3.70 -0.42 -23.41
N GLY A 39 -4.06 0.52 -24.29
CA GLY A 39 -4.60 1.81 -23.90
C GLY A 39 -5.89 1.69 -23.07
N ILE A 40 -6.82 0.85 -23.51
CA ILE A 40 -8.08 0.60 -22.81
C ILE A 40 -7.82 -0.04 -21.42
N LEU A 41 -6.93 -1.02 -21.36
CA LEU A 41 -6.58 -1.69 -20.10
C LEU A 41 -5.91 -0.73 -19.12
N MET A 42 -5.02 0.13 -19.58
CA MET A 42 -4.37 1.14 -18.72
C MET A 42 -5.38 2.13 -18.13
N MET A 43 -6.36 2.59 -18.91
CA MET A 43 -7.39 3.50 -18.40
C MET A 43 -8.22 2.87 -17.28
N SER A 44 -8.57 1.59 -17.39
CA SER A 44 -9.33 0.89 -16.34
C SER A 44 -8.51 0.58 -15.08
N ALA A 45 -7.21 0.36 -15.21
CA ALA A 45 -6.33 0.04 -14.09
C ALA A 45 -6.03 1.24 -13.18
N GLN A 46 -6.06 2.47 -13.69
CA GLN A 46 -5.70 3.66 -12.92
C GLN A 46 -6.62 3.92 -11.73
N ALA A 47 -7.94 3.80 -11.91
CA ALA A 47 -8.89 4.05 -10.83
C ALA A 47 -8.70 3.10 -9.63
N ALA A 48 -8.50 1.81 -9.90
CA ALA A 48 -8.23 0.80 -8.88
C ALA A 48 -6.91 1.04 -8.16
N TRP A 49 -5.88 1.51 -8.86
CA TRP A 49 -4.58 1.83 -8.30
C TRP A 49 -4.66 2.97 -7.26
N TRP A 50 -5.33 4.07 -7.60
CA TRP A 50 -5.46 5.21 -6.69
C TRP A 50 -6.21 4.85 -5.40
N GLN A 51 -7.27 4.07 -5.49
CA GLN A 51 -7.98 3.59 -4.31
C GLN A 51 -7.12 2.67 -3.44
N HIS A 52 -6.30 1.81 -4.05
CA HIS A 52 -5.37 0.97 -3.32
C HIS A 52 -4.31 1.81 -2.58
N VAL A 53 -3.72 2.79 -3.26
CA VAL A 53 -2.72 3.69 -2.67
C VAL A 53 -3.32 4.51 -1.52
N ALA A 54 -4.54 5.06 -1.68
CA ALA A 54 -5.23 5.78 -0.62
C ALA A 54 -5.43 4.89 0.62
N ARG A 55 -5.86 3.64 0.42
CA ARG A 55 -6.05 2.66 1.50
C ARG A 55 -4.75 2.36 2.25
N VAL A 56 -3.64 2.16 1.53
CA VAL A 56 -2.32 1.94 2.17
C VAL A 56 -1.89 3.16 2.98
N ARG A 57 -2.18 4.37 2.49
CA ARG A 57 -1.83 5.59 3.22
C ARG A 57 -2.67 5.81 4.48
N ARG A 58 -3.91 5.30 4.55
CA ARG A 58 -4.75 5.34 5.76
C ARG A 58 -4.10 4.63 6.95
N SER A 59 -3.22 3.66 6.70
CA SER A 59 -2.47 2.98 7.77
C SER A 59 -1.56 3.92 8.56
N ASP A 60 -1.08 5.01 7.95
CA ASP A 60 -0.28 6.03 8.64
C ASP A 60 -1.08 6.70 9.78
N ALA A 61 -2.36 7.01 9.53
CA ALA A 61 -3.26 7.54 10.56
C ALA A 61 -3.60 6.50 11.64
N THR A 62 -4.01 5.30 11.21
CA THR A 62 -4.49 4.28 12.15
C THR A 62 -3.39 3.74 13.06
N VAL A 63 -2.17 3.57 12.54
CA VAL A 63 -0.99 3.17 13.33
C VAL A 63 -0.62 4.26 14.34
N ALA A 64 -0.59 5.53 13.90
CA ALA A 64 -0.30 6.64 14.79
C ALA A 64 -1.33 6.78 15.91
N LEU A 65 -2.63 6.68 15.61
CA LEU A 65 -3.71 6.73 16.60
C LEU A 65 -3.63 5.59 17.61
N LEU A 66 -3.34 4.36 17.15
CA LEU A 66 -3.18 3.20 18.04
C LEU A 66 -1.95 3.34 18.93
N GLY A 67 -0.84 3.83 18.39
CA GLY A 67 0.37 4.09 19.16
C GLY A 67 0.15 5.16 20.23
N LEU A 68 -0.54 6.26 19.86
CA LEU A 68 -0.89 7.31 20.81
C LEU A 68 -1.90 6.87 21.87
N ALA A 69 -2.89 6.03 21.51
CA ALA A 69 -3.79 5.45 22.48
C ALA A 69 -3.03 4.61 23.52
N ALA A 70 -2.07 3.80 23.08
CA ALA A 70 -1.24 3.04 24.01
C ALA A 70 -0.34 3.96 24.88
N ALA A 71 0.17 5.07 24.34
CA ALA A 71 0.93 6.05 25.10
C ALA A 71 0.06 6.78 26.14
N GLN A 72 -1.19 7.11 25.82
CA GLN A 72 -2.14 7.66 26.75
C GLN A 72 -2.42 6.72 27.93
N GLU A 73 -2.61 5.43 27.65
CA GLU A 73 -2.79 4.44 28.72
C GLU A 73 -1.54 4.32 29.61
N ALA A 74 -0.36 4.35 29.02
CA ALA A 74 0.89 4.35 29.79
C ALA A 74 1.03 5.61 30.67
N TYR A 75 0.71 6.77 30.11
CA TYR A 75 0.71 8.04 30.85
C TYR A 75 -0.30 8.04 32.01
N TYR A 76 -1.49 7.50 31.77
CA TYR A 76 -2.55 7.40 32.79
C TYR A 76 -2.14 6.55 34.00
N LEU A 77 -1.34 5.50 33.81
CA LEU A 77 -0.86 4.67 34.92
C LEU A 77 0.01 5.45 35.92
N ASP A 78 0.73 6.48 35.46
CA ASP A 78 1.61 7.28 36.30
C ASP A 78 0.94 8.56 36.81
N ALA A 79 0.17 9.25 35.93
CA ALA A 79 -0.41 10.55 36.22
C ALA A 79 -1.86 10.51 36.76
N LEU A 80 -2.57 9.36 36.63
CA LEU A 80 -3.98 9.18 36.90
C LEU A 80 -4.89 10.16 36.16
N ALA A 81 -4.43 10.63 35.01
CA ALA A 81 -5.14 11.50 34.08
C ALA A 81 -4.56 11.35 32.68
N TYR A 82 -5.37 11.56 31.66
CA TYR A 82 -4.91 11.67 30.27
C TYR A 82 -4.35 13.07 29.98
N THR A 83 -3.45 13.18 29.01
CA THR A 83 -2.81 14.45 28.67
C THR A 83 -3.20 14.91 27.25
N ASP A 84 -3.24 16.21 27.07
CA ASP A 84 -3.36 16.87 25.77
C ASP A 84 -2.01 17.25 25.15
N ASP A 85 -0.92 17.06 25.89
CA ASP A 85 0.45 17.31 25.39
C ASP A 85 0.94 16.12 24.57
N LEU A 86 0.70 16.19 23.25
CA LEU A 86 1.20 15.20 22.31
C LEU A 86 2.72 15.23 22.16
N GLY A 87 3.34 16.44 22.19
CA GLY A 87 4.73 16.67 21.82
C GLY A 87 5.73 16.60 22.96
N GLY A 88 5.28 16.83 24.18
CA GLY A 88 6.14 16.78 25.38
C GLY A 88 6.82 15.44 25.51
N ALA A 89 8.09 15.45 25.92
CA ALA A 89 8.82 14.21 26.16
C ALA A 89 8.25 13.47 27.39
N PRO A 90 8.19 12.14 27.40
CA PRO A 90 7.85 11.38 28.61
C PRO A 90 8.80 11.71 29.77
N PRO A 91 8.32 11.85 31.03
CA PRO A 91 6.97 11.55 31.48
C PRO A 91 5.95 12.71 31.34
N ASP A 92 6.36 13.88 30.87
CA ASP A 92 5.52 15.08 30.88
C ASP A 92 4.48 15.12 29.72
N GLY A 93 4.73 14.38 28.64
CA GLY A 93 3.87 14.27 27.48
C GLY A 93 4.03 12.93 26.76
N LEU A 94 3.44 12.82 25.56
CA LEU A 94 3.39 11.55 24.81
C LEU A 94 4.58 11.33 23.84
N GLY A 95 5.45 12.30 23.67
CA GLY A 95 6.63 12.21 22.77
C GLY A 95 6.30 12.11 21.29
N PHE A 96 5.09 12.53 20.89
CA PHE A 96 4.64 12.39 19.51
C PHE A 96 5.16 13.53 18.63
N THR A 97 5.91 13.18 17.60
CA THR A 97 6.51 14.15 16.66
C THR A 97 5.78 14.23 15.31
N GLY A 98 4.80 13.35 15.09
CA GLY A 98 4.05 13.29 13.85
C GLY A 98 3.83 11.85 13.39
N THR A 99 3.01 11.66 12.37
CA THR A 99 2.83 10.33 11.74
C THR A 99 4.09 9.96 10.94
N GLU A 100 4.35 8.67 10.77
CA GLU A 100 5.59 8.16 10.16
C GLU A 100 5.86 8.74 8.76
N LYS A 101 4.81 8.90 7.97
CA LYS A 101 4.90 9.44 6.58
C LYS A 101 4.50 10.90 6.49
N GLY A 102 4.00 11.50 7.58
CA GLY A 102 3.56 12.89 7.60
C GLY A 102 2.28 13.17 6.79
N TRP A 103 1.52 12.15 6.43
CA TRP A 103 0.29 12.35 5.64
C TRP A 103 -0.88 12.83 6.49
N TYR A 104 -0.85 12.58 7.78
CA TYR A 104 -1.91 12.98 8.70
C TYR A 104 -1.37 13.85 9.84
N ARG A 105 -2.20 14.78 10.26
CA ARG A 105 -2.02 15.54 11.50
C ARG A 105 -2.89 14.91 12.57
N VAL A 106 -2.33 14.69 13.73
CA VAL A 106 -3.07 14.18 14.88
C VAL A 106 -3.32 15.32 15.88
N THR A 107 -4.51 15.33 16.43
CA THR A 107 -4.93 16.19 17.53
C THR A 107 -5.52 15.34 18.63
N VAL A 108 -5.49 15.85 19.86
CA VAL A 108 -6.13 15.24 21.02
C VAL A 108 -7.07 16.24 21.66
N GLU A 109 -8.20 15.75 22.09
CA GLU A 109 -9.15 16.48 22.93
C GLU A 109 -9.32 15.70 24.23
N THR A 110 -9.19 16.34 25.37
CA THR A 110 -9.46 15.75 26.70
C THR A 110 -10.74 16.35 27.27
N ASP A 111 -11.56 15.51 27.91
CA ASP A 111 -12.77 15.93 28.62
C ASP A 111 -12.66 15.41 30.06
N GLY A 112 -12.01 16.22 30.91
CA GLY A 112 -11.62 15.82 32.26
C GLY A 112 -10.43 14.86 32.29
N PRO A 113 -10.12 14.30 33.48
CA PRO A 113 -8.95 13.42 33.65
C PRO A 113 -9.12 12.04 33.02
N ASP A 114 -10.36 11.59 32.81
CA ASP A 114 -10.68 10.20 32.47
C ASP A 114 -11.07 9.98 31.01
N ARG A 115 -11.06 11.03 30.21
CA ARG A 115 -11.52 10.95 28.82
C ARG A 115 -10.57 11.65 27.86
N TYR A 116 -10.35 11.00 26.74
CA TYR A 116 -9.69 11.62 25.58
C TYR A 116 -10.33 11.16 24.28
N ARG A 117 -10.10 11.94 23.25
CA ARG A 117 -10.32 11.56 21.85
C ARG A 117 -9.14 12.00 21.03
N LEU A 118 -8.50 11.04 20.40
CA LEU A 118 -7.46 11.28 19.39
C LEU A 118 -8.11 11.34 18.02
N MET A 119 -7.76 12.34 17.23
CA MET A 119 -8.26 12.53 15.87
C MET A 119 -7.10 12.69 14.91
N ALA A 120 -7.19 12.03 13.73
CA ALA A 120 -6.25 12.19 12.64
C ALA A 120 -6.98 12.72 11.41
N SER A 121 -6.49 13.80 10.85
CA SER A 121 -6.98 14.41 9.61
C SER A 121 -5.82 14.62 8.62
N PRO A 122 -6.07 14.65 7.30
CA PRO A 122 -5.03 14.89 6.31
C PRO A 122 -4.24 16.16 6.61
N GLY A 123 -2.92 16.06 6.62
CA GLY A 123 -2.03 17.20 6.79
C GLY A 123 -2.09 18.17 5.59
N PRO A 124 -1.65 19.43 5.77
CA PRO A 124 -1.57 20.39 4.67
C PRO A 124 -0.68 19.86 3.54
N GLY A 125 -1.20 19.84 2.31
CA GLY A 125 -0.46 19.32 1.14
C GLY A 125 -0.40 17.80 1.03
N SER A 126 -1.01 17.07 1.96
CA SER A 126 -1.12 15.61 1.87
C SER A 126 -2.01 15.20 0.71
N PRO A 127 -1.63 14.17 -0.07
CA PRO A 127 -2.50 13.62 -1.11
C PRO A 127 -3.78 12.97 -0.54
N GLN A 128 -3.83 12.70 0.77
CA GLN A 128 -5.00 12.14 1.45
C GLN A 128 -6.16 13.16 1.59
N VAL A 129 -5.94 14.45 1.31
CA VAL A 129 -7.01 15.44 1.15
C VAL A 129 -7.99 15.03 0.04
N LEU A 130 -7.51 14.26 -0.96
CA LEU A 130 -8.31 13.75 -2.07
C LEU A 130 -9.02 12.41 -1.75
N ASP A 131 -8.80 11.85 -0.58
CA ASP A 131 -9.49 10.64 -0.13
C ASP A 131 -10.89 11.05 0.37
N GLU A 132 -11.88 10.95 -0.52
CA GLU A 132 -13.25 11.35 -0.23
C GLU A 132 -13.97 10.37 0.70
N ASP A 133 -13.51 9.13 0.79
CA ASP A 133 -14.16 8.10 1.60
C ASP A 133 -13.75 8.17 3.07
N CYS A 134 -12.44 8.40 3.35
CA CYS A 134 -11.90 8.29 4.71
C CYS A 134 -10.97 9.47 5.02
N ARG A 135 -11.55 10.62 5.32
CA ARG A 135 -10.78 11.84 5.64
C ARG A 135 -10.34 11.90 7.08
N GLU A 136 -11.21 11.55 8.01
CA GLU A 136 -10.96 11.67 9.44
C GLU A 136 -11.03 10.30 10.11
N PHE A 137 -10.16 10.11 11.07
CA PHE A 137 -10.11 8.92 11.92
C PHE A 137 -10.08 9.38 13.37
N TRP A 138 -10.73 8.63 14.24
CA TRP A 138 -10.63 8.89 15.67
C TRP A 138 -10.67 7.60 16.49
N ILE A 139 -10.09 7.69 17.68
CA ILE A 139 -10.13 6.65 18.71
C ILE A 139 -10.27 7.34 20.07
N ASP A 140 -11.02 6.73 20.99
CA ASP A 140 -11.20 7.23 22.34
C ASP A 140 -10.65 6.27 23.41
N GLN A 141 -10.73 6.67 24.69
CA GLN A 141 -10.26 5.91 25.84
C GLN A 141 -10.94 4.55 26.02
N THR A 142 -12.07 4.30 25.40
CA THR A 142 -12.74 3.00 25.43
C THR A 142 -12.24 2.05 24.34
N GLY A 143 -11.36 2.56 23.45
CA GLY A 143 -10.93 1.86 22.24
C GLY A 143 -11.97 1.90 21.11
N ALA A 144 -13.05 2.67 21.28
CA ALA A 144 -14.02 2.88 20.21
C ALA A 144 -13.38 3.70 19.09
N ARG A 145 -13.63 3.29 17.84
CA ARG A 145 -13.02 3.84 16.64
C ARG A 145 -14.09 4.36 15.69
N GLY A 146 -13.79 5.45 15.04
CA GLY A 146 -14.66 5.99 14.02
C GLY A 146 -13.88 6.61 12.90
N SER A 147 -14.60 6.96 11.85
CA SER A 147 -14.09 7.66 10.69
C SER A 147 -15.20 8.46 10.02
N SER A 148 -14.81 9.40 9.17
CA SER A 148 -15.73 10.26 8.43
C SER A 148 -15.19 10.48 7.00
N PRO A 149 -16.07 10.53 5.98
CA PRO A 149 -17.51 10.27 6.02
C PRO A 149 -17.91 8.79 6.14
N GLU A 150 -17.08 7.86 5.67
CA GLU A 150 -17.36 6.42 5.76
C GLU A 150 -17.08 5.85 7.16
N PRO A 151 -17.82 4.79 7.58
CA PRO A 151 -17.69 4.23 8.90
C PRO A 151 -16.36 3.51 9.14
N ALA A 152 -15.99 3.34 10.40
CA ALA A 152 -14.74 2.66 10.81
C ALA A 152 -14.58 1.26 10.19
N SER A 153 -15.67 0.53 9.97
CA SER A 153 -15.65 -0.80 9.33
C SER A 153 -15.07 -0.78 7.90
N VAL A 154 -15.07 0.37 7.24
CA VAL A 154 -14.51 0.59 5.90
C VAL A 154 -13.11 1.16 5.99
N CYS A 155 -12.89 2.16 6.84
CA CYS A 155 -11.68 2.98 6.85
C CYS A 155 -10.53 2.39 7.72
N TRP A 156 -10.85 1.63 8.76
CA TRP A 156 -9.86 1.04 9.68
C TRP A 156 -9.37 -0.37 9.28
N ARG A 157 -9.46 -0.73 8.00
CA ARG A 157 -9.03 -2.04 7.49
C ARG A 157 -7.61 -2.01 6.97
#